data_73a479b436c259f7860a687de76984d9
#
_entry.id   73a479b436c259f7860a687de76984d9
#
_cell.length_a   1.000
_cell.length_b   1.000
_cell.length_c   1.000
_cell.angle_alpha   90.00
_cell.angle_beta   90.00
_cell.angle_gamma   90.00
#
_symmetry.space_group_name_H-M   'P 1'
#
loop_
_entity.id
_entity.type
_entity.pdbx_description
1 polymer ?
#
loop_
_entity_poly.entity_id
_entity_poly.type
_entity_poly.pdbx_seq_one_letter_code
_entity_poly.pdbx_strand_id
1 'polypeptide(L)'
;MRYLQYDTLQKLGLGHFDSWASSFGETQTAIELAPEGTGYRAKTRFAKFFNLPELIALFKESADIQTPDMLKLPVPEAEYENVVLKPSDYQQDMVASLAERAEEVRNRKVDVTVDNMLRITNDGRKLVLDQRLINDMLPDNENSKASVCVNKAFEIWEQTKEQKSAQLIFCDLSTPKGDGTFNVYEDIRSKLIDKGVPPEEIAFIHDANTEQRKAELFGKVRSGQVRFLLGSTQKMGAGTNVQDRLIALHHLDVPWRPSEEDHAERYINKPSKIKAFRISVTAWSAGHYRSFTKNRYNKRFF
;
A
#
# COMPACT_ATOMS: atom_id res chain seq x y z
N MET A 1 24.02 12.28 2.10
CA MET A 1 25.46 12.30 2.43
C MET A 1 26.32 12.38 1.16
N ARG A 2 26.37 11.39 0.27
CA ARG A 2 27.29 11.34 -0.87
C ARG A 2 27.37 12.64 -1.70
N TYR A 3 26.24 13.28 -1.98
CA TYR A 3 26.19 14.50 -2.80
C TYR A 3 26.38 15.79 -2.01
N LEU A 4 26.07 15.81 -0.73
CA LEU A 4 26.12 17.02 0.09
C LEU A 4 27.38 17.11 0.97
N GLN A 5 28.08 15.99 1.17
CA GLN A 5 29.23 15.86 2.09
C GLN A 5 30.38 15.07 1.45
N TYR A 6 30.55 15.22 0.14
CA TYR A 6 31.54 14.41 -0.59
C TYR A 6 32.94 14.58 -0.01
N ASP A 7 33.37 15.80 0.24
CA ASP A 7 34.72 16.11 0.74
C ASP A 7 34.93 15.58 2.16
N THR A 8 33.92 15.67 3.01
CA THR A 8 33.95 15.11 4.37
C THR A 8 34.07 13.58 4.31
N LEU A 9 33.27 12.93 3.49
CA LEU A 9 33.31 11.48 3.30
C LEU A 9 34.67 11.02 2.76
N GLN A 10 35.27 11.77 1.83
CA GLN A 10 36.60 11.46 1.30
C GLN A 10 37.69 11.55 2.39
N LYS A 11 37.67 12.64 3.17
CA LYS A 11 38.62 12.82 4.29
C LYS A 11 38.54 11.71 5.35
N LEU A 12 37.34 11.17 5.57
CA LEU A 12 37.09 10.08 6.49
C LEU A 12 37.32 8.67 5.90
N GLY A 13 37.68 8.57 4.63
CA GLY A 13 37.83 7.29 3.95
C GLY A 13 36.50 6.58 3.63
N LEU A 14 35.39 7.30 3.74
CA LEU A 14 34.02 6.78 3.57
C LEU A 14 33.42 7.11 2.19
N GLY A 15 34.22 7.54 1.24
CA GLY A 15 33.78 7.94 -0.11
C GLY A 15 33.22 6.79 -0.95
N HIS A 16 33.65 5.56 -0.68
CA HIS A 16 33.10 4.35 -1.30
C HIS A 16 31.98 3.74 -0.45
N PHE A 17 30.96 3.22 -1.12
CA PHE A 17 29.79 2.63 -0.43
C PHE A 17 30.18 1.48 0.49
N ASP A 18 31.11 0.61 0.09
CA ASP A 18 31.52 -0.55 0.87
C ASP A 18 32.24 -0.12 2.16
N SER A 19 33.08 0.92 2.10
CA SER A 19 33.74 1.48 3.30
C SER A 19 32.71 2.10 4.25
N TRP A 20 31.76 2.85 3.70
CA TRP A 20 30.66 3.42 4.48
C TRP A 20 29.75 2.33 5.08
N ALA A 21 29.39 1.31 4.29
CA ALA A 21 28.54 0.22 4.73
C ALA A 21 29.20 -0.64 5.81
N SER A 22 30.52 -0.88 5.73
CA SER A 22 31.28 -1.59 6.77
C SER A 22 31.40 -0.78 8.08
N SER A 23 31.34 0.56 8.00
CA SER A 23 31.42 1.43 9.17
C SER A 23 30.09 1.64 9.87
N PHE A 24 28.98 1.55 9.15
CA PHE A 24 27.65 1.90 9.69
C PHE A 24 26.57 0.84 9.45
N GLY A 25 26.87 -0.22 8.73
CA GLY A 25 25.88 -1.21 8.34
C GLY A 25 26.15 -2.60 8.87
N GLU A 26 25.12 -3.24 9.35
CA GLU A 26 25.13 -4.63 9.78
C GLU A 26 24.25 -5.46 8.83
N THR A 27 24.83 -6.53 8.30
CA THR A 27 24.08 -7.52 7.55
C THR A 27 23.59 -8.62 8.48
N GLN A 28 22.32 -9.00 8.32
CA GLN A 28 21.76 -10.14 9.03
C GLN A 28 21.31 -11.21 8.06
N THR A 29 21.63 -12.45 8.37
CA THR A 29 21.10 -13.62 7.69
C THR A 29 19.85 -14.09 8.42
N ALA A 30 18.70 -14.00 7.78
CA ALA A 30 17.44 -14.51 8.31
C ALA A 30 16.98 -15.73 7.49
N ILE A 31 16.40 -16.69 8.19
CA ILE A 31 15.68 -17.79 7.55
C ILE A 31 14.28 -17.26 7.26
N GLU A 32 13.93 -17.18 5.99
CA GLU A 32 12.61 -16.74 5.53
C GLU A 32 11.95 -17.83 4.70
N LEU A 33 10.61 -17.80 4.69
CA LEU A 33 9.85 -18.69 3.81
C LEU A 33 10.21 -18.36 2.36
N ALA A 34 10.46 -19.36 1.56
CA ALA A 34 10.73 -19.17 0.14
C ALA A 34 9.51 -18.53 -0.57
N PRO A 35 9.71 -17.68 -1.58
CA PRO A 35 8.61 -17.00 -2.29
C PRO A 35 7.57 -17.94 -2.86
N GLU A 36 7.97 -19.14 -3.20
CA GLU A 36 7.13 -20.23 -3.72
C GLU A 36 6.20 -20.86 -2.66
N GLY A 37 6.32 -20.44 -1.39
CA GLY A 37 5.50 -20.95 -0.29
C GLY A 37 5.93 -22.30 0.28
N THR A 38 6.92 -22.95 -0.33
CA THR A 38 7.43 -24.26 0.07
C THR A 38 8.88 -24.15 0.53
N GLY A 39 9.13 -24.54 1.78
CA GLY A 39 10.48 -24.56 2.36
C GLY A 39 11.00 -23.20 2.84
N TYR A 40 12.21 -23.21 3.38
CA TYR A 40 12.88 -22.06 3.93
C TYR A 40 14.20 -21.80 3.19
N ARG A 41 14.55 -20.49 3.08
CA ARG A 41 15.84 -20.07 2.54
C ARG A 41 16.54 -19.12 3.50
N ALA A 42 17.86 -19.24 3.59
CA ALA A 42 18.68 -18.23 4.26
C ALA A 42 18.92 -17.07 3.29
N LYS A 43 18.64 -15.83 3.70
CA LYS A 43 18.94 -14.63 2.93
C LYS A 43 19.61 -13.59 3.81
N THR A 44 20.78 -13.16 3.35
CA THR A 44 21.54 -12.09 4.00
C THR A 44 21.12 -10.74 3.42
N ARG A 45 20.77 -9.80 4.27
CA ARG A 45 20.39 -8.44 3.88
C ARG A 45 21.06 -7.43 4.80
N PHE A 46 21.28 -6.23 4.28
CA PHE A 46 21.57 -5.07 5.10
C PHE A 46 20.33 -4.80 5.98
N ALA A 47 20.45 -4.98 7.29
CA ALA A 47 19.27 -5.05 8.16
C ALA A 47 19.27 -3.97 9.25
N LYS A 48 20.44 -3.55 9.70
CA LYS A 48 20.56 -2.59 10.79
C LYS A 48 21.66 -1.59 10.52
N PHE A 49 21.54 -0.44 11.15
CA PHE A 49 22.64 0.50 11.31
C PHE A 49 23.28 0.30 12.67
N PHE A 50 24.58 0.33 12.73
CA PHE A 50 25.34 0.47 13.96
C PHE A 50 26.13 1.78 13.92
N ASN A 51 26.78 2.12 15.02
CA ASN A 51 27.53 3.37 15.17
C ASN A 51 26.64 4.59 14.83
N LEU A 52 25.38 4.54 15.30
CA LEU A 52 24.38 5.57 15.02
C LEU A 52 24.78 6.98 15.48
N PRO A 53 25.44 7.19 16.66
CA PRO A 53 25.84 8.52 17.09
C PRO A 53 26.71 9.24 16.06
N GLU A 54 27.72 8.57 15.52
CA GLU A 54 28.64 9.12 14.51
C GLU A 54 27.93 9.31 13.17
N LEU A 55 27.10 8.34 12.76
CA LEU A 55 26.32 8.45 11.53
C LEU A 55 25.37 9.66 11.60
N ILE A 56 24.68 9.84 12.72
CA ILE A 56 23.76 10.97 12.91
C ILE A 56 24.52 12.29 13.01
N ALA A 57 25.65 12.32 13.71
CA ALA A 57 26.50 13.52 13.80
C ALA A 57 26.98 13.95 12.41
N LEU A 58 27.48 12.99 11.63
CA LEU A 58 27.91 13.23 10.26
C LEU A 58 26.74 13.72 9.38
N PHE A 59 25.56 13.13 9.53
CA PHE A 59 24.38 13.53 8.75
C PHE A 59 23.88 14.93 9.11
N LYS A 60 23.94 15.30 10.38
CA LYS A 60 23.52 16.61 10.88
C LYS A 60 24.37 17.79 10.39
N GLU A 61 25.58 17.54 9.90
CA GLU A 61 26.41 18.60 9.29
C GLU A 61 25.72 19.22 8.05
N SER A 62 24.89 18.46 7.34
CA SER A 62 24.25 18.90 6.10
C SER A 62 22.72 18.75 6.09
N ALA A 63 22.13 18.28 7.20
CA ALA A 63 20.68 18.03 7.29
C ALA A 63 20.11 18.48 8.64
N ASP A 64 18.97 19.12 8.62
CA ASP A 64 18.14 19.33 9.81
C ASP A 64 17.20 18.11 9.99
N ILE A 65 17.28 17.51 11.19
CA ILE A 65 16.48 16.31 11.52
C ILE A 65 15.36 16.75 12.46
N GLN A 66 14.14 16.73 11.92
CA GLN A 66 12.92 16.98 12.68
C GLN A 66 12.12 15.68 12.83
N THR A 67 11.93 15.23 14.07
CA THR A 67 11.06 14.09 14.36
C THR A 67 9.60 14.56 14.53
N PRO A 68 8.59 13.69 14.36
CA PRO A 68 7.19 14.03 14.62
C PRO A 68 6.96 14.61 16.03
N ASP A 69 7.67 14.09 17.03
CA ASP A 69 7.57 14.56 18.41
C ASP A 69 8.12 15.99 18.60
N MET A 70 9.18 16.35 17.84
CA MET A 70 9.73 17.73 17.83
C MET A 70 8.79 18.70 17.17
N LEU A 71 8.12 18.27 16.10
CA LEU A 71 7.21 19.13 15.33
C LEU A 71 5.88 19.36 16.03
N LYS A 72 5.49 18.50 16.99
CA LYS A 72 4.21 18.57 17.73
C LYS A 72 3.02 18.77 16.79
N LEU A 73 3.05 18.13 15.63
CA LEU A 73 1.98 18.24 14.64
C LEU A 73 0.68 17.68 15.23
N PRO A 74 -0.47 18.32 14.98
CA PRO A 74 -1.76 17.79 15.35
C PRO A 74 -2.10 16.58 14.45
N VAL A 75 -1.65 15.39 14.86
CA VAL A 75 -1.93 14.15 14.16
C VAL A 75 -3.21 13.54 14.75
N PRO A 76 -4.21 13.18 13.95
CA PRO A 76 -5.40 12.52 14.45
C PRO A 76 -5.09 11.13 14.97
N GLU A 77 -5.93 10.67 15.89
CA GLU A 77 -5.90 9.30 16.36
C GLU A 77 -6.48 8.38 15.29
N ALA A 78 -5.68 7.45 14.79
CA ALA A 78 -6.10 6.46 13.80
C ALA A 78 -6.52 5.16 14.50
N GLU A 79 -7.73 4.69 14.20
CA GLU A 79 -8.23 3.38 14.60
C GLU A 79 -8.04 2.41 13.43
N TYR A 80 -7.21 1.37 13.62
CA TYR A 80 -6.89 0.40 12.58
C TYR A 80 -7.74 -0.86 12.70
N GLU A 81 -8.43 -1.22 11.63
CA GLU A 81 -9.18 -2.46 11.54
C GLU A 81 -8.61 -3.33 10.41
N ASN A 82 -8.14 -4.54 10.75
CA ASN A 82 -7.73 -5.53 9.78
C ASN A 82 -8.89 -6.47 9.44
N VAL A 83 -9.43 -6.33 8.25
CA VAL A 83 -10.52 -7.17 7.74
C VAL A 83 -9.92 -8.35 7.01
N VAL A 84 -10.09 -9.55 7.57
CA VAL A 84 -9.53 -10.79 7.02
C VAL A 84 -10.62 -11.60 6.35
N LEU A 85 -10.48 -11.86 5.05
CA LEU A 85 -11.45 -12.56 4.23
C LEU A 85 -11.03 -14.02 4.00
N LYS A 86 -12.01 -14.88 3.80
CA LYS A 86 -11.77 -16.26 3.34
C LYS A 86 -11.63 -16.28 1.82
N PRO A 87 -10.66 -17.03 1.27
CA PRO A 87 -10.52 -17.19 -0.17
C PRO A 87 -11.68 -18.00 -0.74
N SER A 88 -12.04 -17.73 -2.01
CA SER A 88 -12.91 -18.61 -2.79
C SER A 88 -12.20 -19.90 -3.16
N ASP A 89 -12.95 -20.94 -3.56
CA ASP A 89 -12.38 -22.22 -4.02
C ASP A 89 -11.46 -21.97 -5.22
N TYR A 90 -11.87 -21.14 -6.17
CA TYR A 90 -11.03 -20.73 -7.31
C TYR A 90 -9.72 -20.07 -6.86
N GLN A 91 -9.76 -19.20 -5.86
CA GLN A 91 -8.55 -18.58 -5.34
C GLN A 91 -7.61 -19.61 -4.70
N GLN A 92 -8.15 -20.61 -4.02
CA GLN A 92 -7.35 -21.69 -3.43
C GLN A 92 -6.65 -22.54 -4.51
N ASP A 93 -7.38 -22.94 -5.54
CA ASP A 93 -6.83 -23.72 -6.67
C ASP A 93 -5.75 -22.93 -7.42
N MET A 94 -5.99 -21.63 -7.66
CA MET A 94 -5.02 -20.77 -8.33
C MET A 94 -3.76 -20.55 -7.50
N VAL A 95 -3.84 -20.53 -6.18
CA VAL A 95 -2.64 -20.45 -5.31
C VAL A 95 -1.75 -21.66 -5.49
N ALA A 96 -2.33 -22.87 -5.62
CA ALA A 96 -1.58 -24.08 -5.92
C ALA A 96 -0.86 -23.98 -7.28
N SER A 97 -1.56 -23.53 -8.32
CA SER A 97 -0.97 -23.28 -9.65
C SER A 97 0.15 -22.23 -9.62
N LEU A 98 -0.02 -21.14 -8.88
CA LEU A 98 1.05 -20.14 -8.72
C LEU A 98 2.28 -20.71 -8.00
N ALA A 99 2.10 -21.61 -7.04
CA ALA A 99 3.19 -22.30 -6.35
C ALA A 99 3.97 -23.21 -7.29
N GLU A 100 3.27 -23.99 -8.13
CA GLU A 100 3.88 -24.84 -9.17
C GLU A 100 4.70 -24.00 -10.16
N ARG A 101 4.14 -22.91 -10.70
CA ARG A 101 4.85 -21.99 -11.57
C ARG A 101 6.12 -21.42 -10.91
N ALA A 102 6.02 -21.04 -9.63
CA ALA A 102 7.15 -20.52 -8.88
C ALA A 102 8.27 -21.56 -8.72
N GLU A 103 7.92 -22.84 -8.55
CA GLU A 103 8.88 -23.93 -8.49
C GLU A 103 9.55 -24.20 -9.84
N GLU A 104 8.81 -24.12 -10.94
CA GLU A 104 9.36 -24.26 -12.30
C GLU A 104 10.36 -23.16 -12.60
N VAL A 105 10.04 -21.90 -12.28
CA VAL A 105 10.95 -20.76 -12.42
C VAL A 105 12.21 -20.93 -11.55
N ARG A 106 12.05 -21.39 -10.32
CA ARG A 106 13.18 -21.68 -9.41
C ARG A 106 14.10 -22.75 -9.95
N ASN A 107 13.53 -23.81 -10.53
CA ASN A 107 14.26 -24.92 -11.10
C ASN A 107 14.79 -24.63 -12.52
N ARG A 108 14.62 -23.38 -13.02
CA ARG A 108 15.03 -22.94 -14.37
C ARG A 108 14.44 -23.80 -15.49
N LYS A 109 13.24 -24.35 -15.30
CA LYS A 109 12.53 -25.12 -16.30
C LYS A 109 11.80 -24.25 -17.33
N VAL A 110 11.56 -22.98 -16.99
CA VAL A 110 10.86 -22.01 -17.83
C VAL A 110 11.79 -20.81 -18.07
N ASP A 111 11.77 -20.28 -19.31
CA ASP A 111 12.53 -19.09 -19.66
C ASP A 111 11.97 -17.87 -18.90
N VAL A 112 12.85 -16.98 -18.41
CA VAL A 112 12.49 -15.79 -17.64
C VAL A 112 11.65 -14.78 -18.42
N THR A 113 11.65 -14.86 -19.74
CA THR A 113 10.79 -14.04 -20.60
C THR A 113 9.37 -14.57 -20.70
N VAL A 114 9.18 -15.89 -20.50
CA VAL A 114 7.87 -16.55 -20.50
C VAL A 114 7.21 -16.39 -19.13
N ASP A 115 7.94 -16.75 -18.05
CA ASP A 115 7.45 -16.59 -16.69
C ASP A 115 8.59 -16.26 -15.71
N ASN A 116 8.26 -15.52 -14.66
CA ASN A 116 9.22 -15.11 -13.64
C ASN A 116 8.52 -14.75 -12.33
N MET A 117 9.30 -14.69 -11.23
CA MET A 117 8.76 -14.41 -9.89
C MET A 117 8.00 -13.09 -9.79
N LEU A 118 8.37 -12.06 -10.57
CA LEU A 118 7.66 -10.79 -10.56
C LEU A 118 6.25 -10.93 -11.16
N ARG A 119 6.13 -11.67 -12.27
CA ARG A 119 4.86 -11.96 -12.94
C ARG A 119 3.96 -12.78 -12.03
N ILE A 120 4.48 -13.87 -11.45
CA ILE A 120 3.75 -14.73 -10.51
C ILE A 120 3.25 -13.95 -9.30
N THR A 121 4.11 -13.09 -8.72
CA THR A 121 3.72 -12.24 -7.59
C THR A 121 2.64 -11.24 -7.97
N ASN A 122 2.71 -10.67 -9.17
CA ASN A 122 1.68 -9.74 -9.65
C ASN A 122 0.34 -10.45 -9.90
N ASP A 123 0.37 -11.64 -10.48
CA ASP A 123 -0.83 -12.46 -10.67
C ASP A 123 -1.46 -12.84 -9.32
N GLY A 124 -0.65 -13.21 -8.34
CA GLY A 124 -1.12 -13.46 -6.98
C GLY A 124 -1.75 -12.23 -6.33
N ARG A 125 -1.17 -11.04 -6.51
CA ARG A 125 -1.75 -9.79 -6.00
C ARG A 125 -3.11 -9.48 -6.66
N LYS A 126 -3.22 -9.69 -7.97
CA LYS A 126 -4.49 -9.53 -8.72
C LYS A 126 -5.54 -10.53 -8.23
N LEU A 127 -5.17 -11.81 -8.12
CA LEU A 127 -6.04 -12.88 -7.64
C LEU A 127 -6.65 -12.56 -6.27
N VAL A 128 -5.84 -12.05 -5.36
CA VAL A 128 -6.26 -11.71 -3.99
C VAL A 128 -7.12 -10.44 -3.96
N LEU A 129 -6.91 -9.51 -4.89
CA LEU A 129 -7.73 -8.31 -5.00
C LEU A 129 -9.12 -8.64 -5.53
N ASP A 130 -9.18 -9.27 -6.70
CA ASP A 130 -10.41 -9.79 -7.30
C ASP A 130 -10.07 -10.87 -8.34
N GLN A 131 -10.71 -12.02 -8.24
CA GLN A 131 -10.47 -13.17 -9.15
C GLN A 131 -10.74 -12.83 -10.62
N ARG A 132 -11.63 -11.88 -10.90
CA ARG A 132 -11.95 -11.41 -12.26
C ARG A 132 -10.79 -10.67 -12.94
N LEU A 133 -9.77 -10.23 -12.19
CA LEU A 133 -8.53 -9.68 -12.75
C LEU A 133 -7.61 -10.73 -13.37
N ILE A 134 -7.86 -12.02 -13.07
CA ILE A 134 -7.17 -13.16 -13.67
C ILE A 134 -8.01 -13.78 -14.78
N ASN A 135 -9.32 -13.89 -14.54
CA ASN A 135 -10.28 -14.42 -15.50
C ASN A 135 -11.60 -13.66 -15.35
N ASP A 136 -11.87 -12.79 -16.30
CA ASP A 136 -13.05 -11.91 -16.35
C ASP A 136 -14.38 -12.65 -16.59
N MET A 137 -14.31 -13.93 -17.00
CA MET A 137 -15.47 -14.81 -17.12
C MET A 137 -16.01 -15.32 -15.78
N LEU A 138 -15.26 -15.11 -14.69
CA LEU A 138 -15.69 -15.54 -13.36
C LEU A 138 -16.79 -14.63 -12.81
N PRO A 139 -17.72 -15.19 -12.02
CA PRO A 139 -18.76 -14.40 -11.38
C PRO A 139 -18.16 -13.47 -10.32
N ASP A 140 -18.90 -12.43 -9.99
CA ASP A 140 -18.60 -11.59 -8.85
C ASP A 140 -18.62 -12.42 -7.56
N ASN A 141 -17.72 -12.08 -6.65
CA ASN A 141 -17.63 -12.69 -5.33
C ASN A 141 -17.97 -11.66 -4.25
N GLU A 142 -19.07 -11.88 -3.54
CA GLU A 142 -19.51 -11.01 -2.44
C GLU A 142 -18.45 -10.87 -1.33
N ASN A 143 -17.58 -11.87 -1.19
CA ASN A 143 -16.46 -11.86 -0.25
C ASN A 143 -15.14 -11.37 -0.90
N SER A 144 -15.18 -10.75 -2.09
CA SER A 144 -14.01 -10.10 -2.66
C SER A 144 -13.62 -8.86 -1.83
N LYS A 145 -12.36 -8.45 -1.91
CA LYS A 145 -11.91 -7.22 -1.24
C LYS A 145 -12.71 -6.00 -1.70
N ALA A 146 -13.05 -5.94 -2.99
CA ALA A 146 -13.86 -4.86 -3.55
C ALA A 146 -15.26 -4.82 -2.92
N SER A 147 -15.97 -5.95 -2.88
CA SER A 147 -17.32 -6.05 -2.33
C SER A 147 -17.37 -5.72 -0.83
N VAL A 148 -16.41 -6.23 -0.06
CA VAL A 148 -16.34 -5.95 1.38
C VAL A 148 -15.96 -4.49 1.66
N CYS A 149 -15.07 -3.91 0.85
CA CYS A 149 -14.77 -2.48 0.90
C CYS A 149 -16.03 -1.63 0.66
N VAL A 150 -16.78 -1.95 -0.38
CA VAL A 150 -18.05 -1.26 -0.69
C VAL A 150 -19.02 -1.33 0.48
N ASN A 151 -19.19 -2.50 1.10
CA ASN A 151 -20.12 -2.64 2.23
C ASN A 151 -19.71 -1.75 3.41
N LYS A 152 -18.44 -1.79 3.82
CA LYS A 152 -17.92 -0.95 4.91
C LYS A 152 -17.98 0.54 4.56
N ALA A 153 -17.62 0.89 3.35
CA ALA A 153 -17.64 2.27 2.89
C ALA A 153 -19.08 2.83 2.82
N PHE A 154 -20.05 2.01 2.39
CA PHE A 154 -21.45 2.35 2.37
C PHE A 154 -22.03 2.55 3.78
N GLU A 155 -21.74 1.65 4.74
CA GLU A 155 -22.16 1.80 6.13
C GLU A 155 -21.67 3.14 6.74
N ILE A 156 -20.42 3.52 6.50
CA ILE A 156 -19.87 4.80 6.96
C ILE A 156 -20.56 5.97 6.25
N TRP A 157 -20.83 5.84 4.95
CA TRP A 157 -21.54 6.86 4.18
C TRP A 157 -22.93 7.13 4.73
N GLU A 158 -23.71 6.09 5.06
CA GLU A 158 -25.02 6.23 5.68
C GLU A 158 -24.94 6.89 7.07
N GLN A 159 -24.04 6.40 7.93
CA GLN A 159 -23.85 6.91 9.29
C GLN A 159 -23.43 8.38 9.33
N THR A 160 -22.79 8.85 8.28
CA THR A 160 -22.22 10.22 8.18
C THR A 160 -22.89 11.08 7.12
N LYS A 161 -24.15 10.78 6.80
CA LYS A 161 -24.90 11.46 5.74
C LYS A 161 -25.06 12.95 6.00
N GLU A 162 -25.37 13.34 7.23
CA GLU A 162 -25.54 14.75 7.61
C GLU A 162 -24.22 15.52 7.59
N GLN A 163 -23.13 14.91 8.05
CA GLN A 163 -21.79 15.50 8.08
C GLN A 163 -21.13 15.56 6.69
N LYS A 164 -21.68 14.83 5.72
CA LYS A 164 -21.09 14.66 4.38
C LYS A 164 -19.60 14.29 4.44
N SER A 165 -19.28 13.33 5.30
CA SER A 165 -17.89 12.89 5.50
C SER A 165 -17.34 12.20 4.28
N ALA A 166 -16.05 12.38 4.01
CA ALA A 166 -15.34 11.82 2.87
C ALA A 166 -14.55 10.58 3.27
N GLN A 167 -14.35 9.69 2.30
CA GLN A 167 -13.59 8.46 2.44
C GLN A 167 -12.61 8.31 1.26
N LEU A 168 -11.40 7.82 1.53
CA LEU A 168 -10.41 7.50 0.49
C LEU A 168 -10.30 6.00 0.33
N ILE A 169 -10.29 5.54 -0.92
CA ILE A 169 -10.11 4.13 -1.27
C ILE A 169 -8.84 4.00 -2.10
N PHE A 170 -7.84 3.34 -1.54
CA PHE A 170 -6.54 3.11 -2.18
C PHE A 170 -6.51 1.75 -2.88
N CYS A 171 -6.24 1.78 -4.18
CA CYS A 171 -6.06 0.60 -5.01
C CYS A 171 -4.99 0.88 -6.06
N ASP A 172 -3.83 0.22 -5.96
CA ASP A 172 -2.70 0.40 -6.88
C ASP A 172 -2.80 -0.51 -8.11
N LEU A 173 -3.50 -1.62 -7.94
CA LEU A 173 -3.80 -2.54 -9.03
C LEU A 173 -5.09 -2.14 -9.74
N SER A 174 -5.22 -2.57 -11.01
CA SER A 174 -6.47 -2.39 -11.77
C SER A 174 -6.93 -0.94 -11.94
N THR A 175 -5.97 -0.01 -12.12
CA THR A 175 -6.31 1.40 -12.42
C THR A 175 -7.08 1.48 -13.75
N PRO A 176 -8.06 2.40 -13.88
CA PRO A 176 -8.86 2.55 -15.11
C PRO A 176 -7.99 2.81 -16.35
N LYS A 177 -8.18 2.03 -17.40
CA LYS A 177 -7.47 2.18 -18.67
C LYS A 177 -8.33 2.74 -19.79
N GLY A 178 -9.66 2.71 -19.65
CA GLY A 178 -10.60 3.13 -20.67
C GLY A 178 -10.71 2.16 -21.86
N ASP A 179 -10.21 0.94 -21.75
CA ASP A 179 -10.19 -0.08 -22.80
C ASP A 179 -11.38 -1.07 -22.72
N GLY A 180 -12.32 -0.82 -21.80
CA GLY A 180 -13.49 -1.68 -21.58
C GLY A 180 -13.20 -2.97 -20.81
N THR A 181 -11.96 -3.23 -20.43
CA THR A 181 -11.62 -4.39 -19.58
C THR A 181 -12.13 -4.19 -18.16
N PHE A 182 -12.44 -5.30 -17.49
CA PHE A 182 -12.84 -5.27 -16.09
C PHE A 182 -11.80 -4.55 -15.23
N ASN A 183 -12.25 -3.62 -14.41
CA ASN A 183 -11.41 -2.96 -13.42
C ASN A 183 -12.16 -2.74 -12.11
N VAL A 184 -11.41 -2.79 -11.00
CA VAL A 184 -11.95 -2.71 -9.65
C VAL A 184 -12.53 -1.33 -9.33
N TYR A 185 -12.05 -0.26 -9.95
CA TYR A 185 -12.56 1.09 -9.72
C TYR A 185 -14.01 1.23 -10.18
N GLU A 186 -14.30 0.80 -11.42
CA GLU A 186 -15.67 0.84 -11.97
C GLU A 186 -16.58 -0.16 -11.26
N ASP A 187 -16.06 -1.31 -10.83
CA ASP A 187 -16.83 -2.28 -10.04
C ASP A 187 -17.27 -1.69 -8.68
N ILE A 188 -16.35 -1.04 -7.96
CA ILE A 188 -16.67 -0.35 -6.70
C ILE A 188 -17.67 0.77 -6.94
N ARG A 189 -17.48 1.57 -8.01
CA ARG A 189 -18.39 2.65 -8.37
C ARG A 189 -19.79 2.12 -8.64
N SER A 190 -19.92 1.10 -9.47
CA SER A 190 -21.22 0.48 -9.82
C SER A 190 -21.91 -0.06 -8.56
N LYS A 191 -21.19 -0.80 -7.72
CA LYS A 191 -21.75 -1.36 -6.49
C LYS A 191 -22.19 -0.29 -5.49
N LEU A 192 -21.49 0.83 -5.39
CA LEU A 192 -21.90 1.95 -4.53
C LEU A 192 -23.17 2.62 -5.08
N ILE A 193 -23.26 2.80 -6.42
CA ILE A 193 -24.45 3.34 -7.08
C ILE A 193 -25.64 2.41 -6.88
N ASP A 194 -25.47 1.11 -7.05
CA ASP A 194 -26.51 0.09 -6.84
C ASP A 194 -27.06 0.11 -5.40
N LYS A 195 -26.23 0.50 -4.43
CA LYS A 195 -26.63 0.72 -3.04
C LYS A 195 -27.34 2.07 -2.80
N GLY A 196 -27.39 2.95 -3.79
CA GLY A 196 -28.07 4.24 -3.73
C GLY A 196 -27.16 5.44 -3.48
N VAL A 197 -25.85 5.29 -3.62
CA VAL A 197 -24.91 6.44 -3.57
C VAL A 197 -25.03 7.24 -4.88
N PRO A 198 -25.23 8.56 -4.82
CA PRO A 198 -25.26 9.40 -6.02
C PRO A 198 -23.93 9.33 -6.80
N PRO A 199 -23.97 9.16 -8.13
CA PRO A 199 -22.76 9.05 -8.95
C PRO A 199 -21.79 10.24 -8.81
N GLU A 200 -22.33 11.44 -8.57
CA GLU A 200 -21.57 12.67 -8.38
C GLU A 200 -20.76 12.71 -7.06
N GLU A 201 -21.12 11.86 -6.10
CA GLU A 201 -20.37 11.72 -4.83
C GLU A 201 -19.15 10.80 -4.96
N ILE A 202 -18.97 10.14 -6.11
CA ILE A 202 -17.88 9.19 -6.37
C ILE A 202 -16.96 9.76 -7.44
N ALA A 203 -15.67 9.84 -7.18
CA ALA A 203 -14.68 10.35 -8.12
C ALA A 203 -13.40 9.52 -8.14
N PHE A 204 -12.72 9.51 -9.29
CA PHE A 204 -11.41 8.90 -9.46
C PHE A 204 -10.34 9.99 -9.59
N ILE A 205 -9.23 9.88 -8.85
CA ILE A 205 -8.10 10.81 -9.00
C ILE A 205 -7.51 10.76 -10.42
N HIS A 206 -7.69 9.63 -11.12
CA HIS A 206 -7.19 9.41 -12.46
C HIS A 206 -7.87 10.30 -13.52
N ASP A 207 -9.07 10.81 -13.23
CA ASP A 207 -9.79 11.75 -14.12
C ASP A 207 -9.26 13.18 -14.01
N ALA A 208 -8.51 13.48 -12.94
CA ALA A 208 -7.89 14.79 -12.70
C ALA A 208 -6.43 14.81 -13.16
N ASN A 209 -6.22 14.95 -14.48
CA ASN A 209 -4.89 14.83 -15.12
C ASN A 209 -4.04 16.11 -15.02
N THR A 210 -4.57 17.22 -14.54
CA THR A 210 -3.86 18.48 -14.35
C THR A 210 -3.91 18.92 -12.89
N GLU A 211 -2.93 19.71 -12.44
CA GLU A 211 -2.91 20.23 -11.08
C GLU A 211 -4.15 21.09 -10.77
N GLN A 212 -4.66 21.83 -11.76
CA GLN A 212 -5.88 22.60 -11.59
C GLN A 212 -7.09 21.68 -11.35
N ARG A 213 -7.27 20.64 -12.17
CA ARG A 213 -8.36 19.67 -11.98
C ARG A 213 -8.25 18.91 -10.65
N LYS A 214 -7.02 18.60 -10.22
CA LYS A 214 -6.81 18.01 -8.89
C LYS A 214 -7.23 18.96 -7.78
N ALA A 215 -6.84 20.24 -7.86
CA ALA A 215 -7.24 21.25 -6.89
C ALA A 215 -8.76 21.43 -6.81
N GLU A 216 -9.45 21.44 -7.94
CA GLU A 216 -10.92 21.47 -8.03
C GLU A 216 -11.55 20.21 -7.40
N LEU A 217 -11.04 19.01 -7.74
CA LEU A 217 -11.50 17.73 -7.17
C LEU A 217 -11.32 17.72 -5.65
N PHE A 218 -10.15 18.11 -5.14
CA PHE A 218 -9.90 18.18 -3.70
C PHE A 218 -10.82 19.23 -3.03
N GLY A 219 -11.15 20.32 -3.70
CA GLY A 219 -12.17 21.28 -3.26
C GLY A 219 -13.55 20.64 -3.08
N LYS A 220 -13.97 19.80 -4.05
CA LYS A 220 -15.23 19.05 -3.97
C LYS A 220 -15.23 18.02 -2.82
N VAL A 221 -14.10 17.37 -2.57
CA VAL A 221 -13.97 16.45 -1.42
C VAL A 221 -14.06 17.21 -0.09
N ARG A 222 -13.35 18.33 0.05
CA ARG A 222 -13.41 19.16 1.27
C ARG A 222 -14.79 19.74 1.53
N SER A 223 -15.54 20.09 0.48
CA SER A 223 -16.92 20.58 0.63
C SER A 223 -17.94 19.47 0.93
N GLY A 224 -17.57 18.19 0.73
CA GLY A 224 -18.47 17.04 0.87
C GLY A 224 -19.40 16.82 -0.34
N GLN A 225 -19.09 17.42 -1.50
CA GLN A 225 -19.74 17.10 -2.77
C GLN A 225 -19.28 15.75 -3.29
N VAL A 226 -17.99 15.44 -3.16
CA VAL A 226 -17.42 14.11 -3.43
C VAL A 226 -17.15 13.46 -2.08
N ARG A 227 -17.77 12.32 -1.83
CA ARG A 227 -17.66 11.59 -0.57
C ARG A 227 -16.78 10.34 -0.69
N PHE A 228 -16.59 9.84 -1.91
CA PHE A 228 -15.69 8.72 -2.21
C PHE A 228 -14.65 9.18 -3.23
N LEU A 229 -13.38 9.17 -2.84
CA LEU A 229 -12.28 9.41 -3.75
C LEU A 229 -11.44 8.14 -3.87
N LEU A 230 -11.41 7.57 -5.07
CA LEU A 230 -10.64 6.36 -5.39
C LEU A 230 -9.34 6.74 -6.11
N GLY A 231 -8.25 6.09 -5.76
CA GLY A 231 -7.00 6.30 -6.46
C GLY A 231 -5.87 5.39 -6.02
N SER A 232 -4.77 5.46 -6.78
CA SER A 232 -3.54 4.75 -6.41
C SER A 232 -2.77 5.50 -5.32
N THR A 233 -1.99 4.76 -4.54
CA THR A 233 -1.11 5.34 -3.52
C THR A 233 -0.14 6.35 -4.14
N GLN A 234 0.33 6.12 -5.36
CA GLN A 234 1.21 7.05 -6.06
C GLN A 234 0.54 8.39 -6.38
N LYS A 235 -0.75 8.40 -6.77
CA LYS A 235 -1.47 9.62 -7.15
C LYS A 235 -2.11 10.34 -5.96
N MET A 236 -2.51 9.61 -4.93
CA MET A 236 -3.16 10.15 -3.73
C MET A 236 -2.25 10.18 -2.50
N GLY A 237 -1.11 9.49 -2.51
CA GLY A 237 -0.25 9.34 -1.33
C GLY A 237 0.55 10.59 -0.97
N ALA A 238 0.75 11.57 -1.88
CA ALA A 238 1.47 12.79 -1.63
C ALA A 238 0.73 14.01 -2.15
N GLY A 239 0.62 15.07 -1.33
CA GLY A 239 0.02 16.35 -1.74
C GLY A 239 -1.51 16.37 -1.79
N THR A 240 -2.19 15.34 -1.31
CA THR A 240 -3.65 15.25 -1.29
C THR A 240 -4.22 16.00 -0.07
N ASN A 241 -4.66 17.21 -0.24
CA ASN A 241 -5.22 18.03 0.83
C ASN A 241 -6.76 17.91 0.88
N VAL A 242 -7.25 16.84 1.53
CA VAL A 242 -8.70 16.51 1.63
C VAL A 242 -9.15 16.20 3.07
N GLN A 243 -8.37 16.61 4.08
CA GLN A 243 -8.55 16.16 5.46
C GLN A 243 -9.80 16.72 6.15
N ASP A 244 -10.39 17.79 5.64
CA ASP A 244 -11.45 18.53 6.37
C ASP A 244 -12.67 17.69 6.75
N ARG A 245 -13.03 16.72 5.90
CA ARG A 245 -14.17 15.82 6.10
C ARG A 245 -13.78 14.34 6.08
N LEU A 246 -12.49 14.06 6.05
CA LEU A 246 -11.99 12.69 5.95
C LEU A 246 -12.27 11.92 7.25
N ILE A 247 -12.93 10.76 7.14
CA ILE A 247 -13.28 9.91 8.28
C ILE A 247 -12.76 8.47 8.13
N ALA A 248 -12.53 8.01 6.91
CA ALA A 248 -12.05 6.65 6.68
C ALA A 248 -11.09 6.54 5.50
N LEU A 249 -10.14 5.61 5.65
CA LEU A 249 -9.21 5.15 4.63
C LEU A 249 -9.41 3.66 4.40
N HIS A 250 -9.50 3.23 3.16
CA HIS A 250 -9.64 1.82 2.78
C HIS A 250 -8.45 1.42 1.92
N HIS A 251 -7.64 0.46 2.38
CA HIS A 251 -6.51 -0.08 1.65
C HIS A 251 -6.87 -1.47 1.09
N LEU A 252 -7.06 -1.56 -0.22
CA LEU A 252 -7.41 -2.81 -0.92
C LEU A 252 -6.18 -3.64 -1.25
N ASP A 253 -5.08 -2.99 -1.54
CA ASP A 253 -3.81 -3.64 -1.80
C ASP A 253 -2.67 -2.98 -1.00
N VAL A 254 -1.54 -3.66 -0.97
CA VAL A 254 -0.38 -3.20 -0.20
C VAL A 254 0.68 -2.73 -1.18
N PRO A 255 1.13 -1.47 -1.08
CA PRO A 255 2.20 -0.97 -1.92
C PRO A 255 3.52 -1.71 -1.66
N TRP A 256 4.42 -1.70 -2.65
CA TRP A 256 5.73 -2.35 -2.54
C TRP A 256 6.62 -1.73 -1.45
N ARG A 257 6.45 -0.45 -1.18
CA ARG A 257 7.23 0.28 -0.19
C ARG A 257 6.38 0.59 1.04
N PRO A 258 6.81 0.19 2.25
CA PRO A 258 6.11 0.53 3.49
C PRO A 258 5.89 2.02 3.70
N SER A 259 6.85 2.85 3.26
CA SER A 259 6.76 4.31 3.36
C SER A 259 5.60 4.92 2.56
N GLU A 260 5.15 4.25 1.50
CA GLU A 260 4.04 4.73 0.68
C GLU A 260 2.70 4.61 1.43
N GLU A 261 2.53 3.55 2.25
CA GLU A 261 1.38 3.39 3.13
C GLU A 261 1.39 4.43 4.27
N ASP A 262 2.56 4.64 4.90
CA ASP A 262 2.74 5.66 5.94
C ASP A 262 2.44 7.07 5.39
N HIS A 263 2.75 7.34 4.13
CA HIS A 263 2.41 8.62 3.49
C HIS A 263 0.90 8.78 3.33
N ALA A 264 0.18 7.78 2.88
CA ALA A 264 -1.27 7.83 2.76
C ALA A 264 -1.96 8.09 4.12
N GLU A 265 -1.40 7.58 5.22
CA GLU A 265 -1.92 7.75 6.58
C GLU A 265 -1.56 9.09 7.22
N ARG A 266 -0.48 9.78 6.78
CA ARG A 266 -0.04 11.08 7.34
C ARG A 266 -0.89 12.28 6.94
N TYR A 267 -1.78 12.14 5.97
CA TYR A 267 -2.60 13.26 5.48
C TYR A 267 -3.76 13.66 6.41
N ILE A 268 -3.77 13.12 7.61
CA ILE A 268 -4.84 13.31 8.55
C ILE A 268 -4.45 14.39 9.56
N ASN A 269 -4.75 15.64 9.27
CA ASN A 269 -4.26 16.78 10.02
C ASN A 269 -5.35 17.51 10.87
N LYS A 270 -6.32 16.79 11.43
CA LYS A 270 -7.28 17.37 12.40
C LYS A 270 -7.56 16.42 13.56
N PRO A 271 -7.93 16.93 14.74
CA PRO A 271 -8.24 16.13 15.92
C PRO A 271 -9.58 15.40 15.78
N SER A 272 -9.68 14.51 14.83
CA SER A 272 -10.83 13.62 14.65
C SER A 272 -10.33 12.19 14.59
N LYS A 273 -11.12 11.27 15.16
CA LYS A 273 -10.81 9.83 15.04
C LYS A 273 -11.07 9.40 13.61
N ILE A 274 -10.07 8.80 12.99
CA ILE A 274 -10.17 8.25 11.63
C ILE A 274 -10.07 6.74 11.68
N LYS A 275 -10.92 6.09 10.90
CA LYS A 275 -10.91 4.64 10.75
C LYS A 275 -10.08 4.25 9.54
N ALA A 276 -9.06 3.41 9.73
CA ALA A 276 -8.25 2.85 8.67
C ALA A 276 -8.53 1.35 8.52
N PHE A 277 -9.04 0.94 7.37
CA PHE A 277 -9.37 -0.45 7.06
C PHE A 277 -8.33 -1.06 6.15
N ARG A 278 -7.74 -2.19 6.58
CA ARG A 278 -6.86 -3.01 5.76
C ARG A 278 -7.57 -4.32 5.43
N ILE A 279 -7.89 -4.51 4.16
CA ILE A 279 -8.63 -5.68 3.71
C ILE A 279 -7.65 -6.72 3.15
N SER A 280 -7.62 -7.91 3.74
CA SER A 280 -6.70 -9.00 3.39
C SER A 280 -7.43 -10.33 3.21
N VAL A 281 -6.83 -11.28 2.48
CA VAL A 281 -7.35 -12.65 2.30
C VAL A 281 -6.40 -13.64 2.96
N THR A 282 -6.95 -14.59 3.72
CA THR A 282 -6.17 -15.52 4.58
C THR A 282 -5.29 -16.51 3.82
N ALA A 283 -5.67 -16.92 2.61
CA ALA A 283 -4.95 -17.98 1.88
C ALA A 283 -3.52 -17.61 1.50
N TRP A 284 -3.24 -16.33 1.34
CA TRP A 284 -1.90 -15.82 1.04
C TRP A 284 -1.18 -15.24 2.26
N SER A 285 -1.89 -15.08 3.36
CA SER A 285 -1.33 -14.49 4.58
C SER A 285 -0.48 -15.47 5.39
N ALA A 286 -0.63 -16.78 5.20
CA ALA A 286 0.08 -17.76 6.02
C ALA A 286 1.61 -17.78 5.80
N GLY A 287 2.10 -17.44 4.62
CA GLY A 287 3.53 -17.45 4.31
C GLY A 287 4.16 -16.07 4.02
N HIS A 288 3.52 -15.26 3.18
CA HIS A 288 4.09 -13.98 2.71
C HIS A 288 3.67 -12.76 3.54
N TYR A 289 2.43 -12.74 4.02
CA TYR A 289 1.94 -11.61 4.80
C TYR A 289 2.53 -11.56 6.22
N ARG A 290 2.82 -12.74 6.82
CA ARG A 290 3.52 -12.79 8.13
C ARG A 290 4.95 -12.27 8.06
N SER A 291 5.65 -12.42 6.94
CA SER A 291 7.00 -11.86 6.79
C SER A 291 6.96 -10.34 6.55
N PHE A 292 5.94 -9.84 5.84
CA PHE A 292 5.77 -8.41 5.58
C PHE A 292 5.15 -7.66 6.76
N THR A 293 4.14 -8.22 7.43
CA THR A 293 3.46 -7.55 8.55
C THR A 293 4.16 -7.75 9.88
N LYS A 294 4.75 -8.93 10.17
CA LYS A 294 5.52 -9.13 11.41
C LYS A 294 6.76 -8.25 11.50
N ASN A 295 7.42 -7.97 10.36
CA ASN A 295 8.52 -7.01 10.33
C ASN A 295 8.03 -5.54 10.42
N ARG A 296 6.76 -5.24 10.17
CA ARG A 296 6.20 -3.88 10.32
C ARG A 296 5.70 -3.60 11.73
N TYR A 297 5.14 -4.59 12.43
CA TYR A 297 4.63 -4.41 13.80
C TYR A 297 5.71 -4.45 14.89
N ASN A 298 6.91 -4.95 14.59
CA ASN A 298 8.06 -4.87 15.52
C ASN A 298 8.86 -3.56 15.43
N LYS A 299 8.37 -2.56 14.69
CA LYS A 299 8.86 -1.18 14.80
C LYS A 299 8.16 -0.39 15.94
N ARG A 300 8.06 -0.97 17.13
CA ARG A 300 8.24 -0.20 18.36
C ARG A 300 9.72 -0.36 18.73
N PHE A 301 10.54 0.45 18.14
CA PHE A 301 11.90 0.82 18.60
C PHE A 301 12.51 1.63 17.47
N PHE A 302 12.30 2.89 17.58
CA PHE A 302 13.19 4.06 17.44
C PHE A 302 12.36 5.31 17.40
#